data_2a67bfccd47e94abd4517e307824e267
#
_entry.id   2a67bfccd47e94abd4517e307824e267
#
_cell.length_a   1.000
_cell.length_b   1.000
_cell.length_c   1.000
_cell.angle_alpha   90.00
_cell.angle_beta   90.00
_cell.angle_gamma   90.00
#
_symmetry.space_group_name_H-M   'P 1'
#
loop_
_entity.id
_entity.type
_entity.pdbx_description
1 polymer ?
#
loop_
_entity_poly.entity_id
_entity_poly.type
_entity_poly.pdbx_seq_one_letter_code
_entity_poly.pdbx_strand_id
1 'polypeptide(L)'
;MRKSLVLYLLLLSLCFSCSNNQVKEAKTNDPIDSTLVFKYAENIKMERTDGGIKVILANPWKKGETLHTYYLVEDAEKVEKPENGTLVQVPIRRGVFFTTAHANLMEMLGAQKAIAGVADGKYMLI
;
A
#
# COMPACT_ATOMS: atom_id res chain seq x y z
N MET A 1 -0.56 3.45 61.60
CA MET A 1 -0.16 2.38 60.68
C MET A 1 -1.29 1.93 59.75
N ARG A 2 -2.55 1.72 60.20
CA ARG A 2 -3.68 1.28 59.30
C ARG A 2 -4.06 2.29 58.23
N LYS A 3 -3.95 3.60 58.44
CA LYS A 3 -4.30 4.64 57.43
C LYS A 3 -3.27 4.76 56.30
N SER A 4 -1.98 4.46 56.60
CA SER A 4 -0.93 4.47 55.59
C SER A 4 -1.02 3.24 54.67
N LEU A 5 -1.46 2.09 55.19
CA LEU A 5 -1.64 0.87 54.42
C LEU A 5 -2.78 1.00 53.39
N VAL A 6 -3.89 1.64 53.79
CA VAL A 6 -5.05 1.90 52.92
C VAL A 6 -4.66 2.85 51.77
N LEU A 7 -3.85 3.86 52.05
CA LEU A 7 -3.35 4.80 51.01
C LEU A 7 -2.44 4.11 49.99
N TYR A 8 -1.60 3.17 50.45
CA TYR A 8 -0.76 2.36 49.57
C TYR A 8 -1.57 1.39 48.66
N LEU A 9 -2.62 0.78 49.22
CA LEU A 9 -3.54 -0.07 48.45
C LEU A 9 -4.31 0.71 47.40
N LEU A 10 -4.68 1.96 47.68
CA LEU A 10 -5.40 2.84 46.78
C LEU A 10 -4.49 3.34 45.61
N LEU A 11 -3.19 3.55 45.88
CA LEU A 11 -2.21 3.91 44.83
C LEU A 11 -1.88 2.72 43.92
N LEU A 12 -1.89 1.48 44.42
CA LEU A 12 -1.61 0.30 43.62
C LEU A 12 -2.73 -0.01 42.62
N SER A 13 -3.98 0.40 42.91
CA SER A 13 -5.13 0.16 42.02
C SER A 13 -5.13 1.05 40.76
N LEU A 14 -4.34 2.12 40.71
CA LEU A 14 -4.24 3.04 39.57
C LEU A 14 -3.31 2.53 38.45
N CYS A 15 -2.51 1.49 38.68
CA CYS A 15 -1.55 0.97 37.71
C CYS A 15 -2.13 -0.10 36.76
N PHE A 16 -3.37 -0.52 36.91
CA PHE A 16 -4.00 -1.54 36.04
C PHE A 16 -4.85 -0.98 34.90
N SER A 17 -4.68 0.29 34.54
CA SER A 17 -5.31 0.84 33.33
C SER A 17 -4.38 0.64 32.12
N CYS A 18 -3.93 -0.58 31.85
CA CYS A 18 -3.46 -0.96 30.53
C CYS A 18 -4.69 -1.15 29.64
N SER A 19 -5.06 -0.09 28.96
CA SER A 19 -5.97 -0.18 27.82
C SER A 19 -5.30 -1.04 26.76
N ASN A 20 -5.68 -2.30 26.72
CA ASN A 20 -5.32 -3.22 25.66
C ASN A 20 -6.12 -2.81 24.42
N ASN A 21 -5.63 -1.83 23.67
CA ASN A 21 -6.08 -1.57 22.31
C ASN A 21 -5.66 -2.78 21.45
N GLN A 22 -6.38 -3.88 21.64
CA GLN A 22 -6.45 -4.86 20.59
C GLN A 22 -7.10 -4.15 19.38
N VAL A 23 -6.27 -3.82 18.41
CA VAL A 23 -6.74 -3.63 17.05
C VAL A 23 -7.46 -4.94 16.72
N LYS A 24 -8.79 -4.94 16.86
CA LYS A 24 -9.62 -5.99 16.29
C LYS A 24 -9.34 -5.93 14.79
N GLU A 25 -8.54 -6.86 14.29
CA GLU A 25 -8.66 -7.26 12.91
C GLU A 25 -10.13 -7.57 12.69
N ALA A 26 -10.82 -6.64 12.08
CA ALA A 26 -12.18 -6.87 11.62
C ALA A 26 -12.06 -7.94 10.52
N LYS A 27 -12.28 -9.19 10.90
CA LYS A 27 -12.69 -10.23 9.96
C LYS A 27 -14.10 -9.86 9.52
N THR A 28 -14.18 -8.88 8.63
CA THR A 28 -15.39 -8.60 7.86
C THR A 28 -15.56 -9.76 6.90
N ASN A 29 -16.50 -10.65 7.21
CA ASN A 29 -17.08 -11.60 6.27
C ASN A 29 -18.10 -10.89 5.36
N ASP A 30 -17.93 -9.61 5.09
CA ASP A 30 -18.65 -8.92 4.04
C ASP A 30 -18.15 -9.46 2.70
N PRO A 31 -19.02 -9.68 1.70
CA PRO A 31 -18.58 -9.99 0.35
C PRO A 31 -17.59 -8.88 -0.03
N ILE A 32 -16.33 -9.25 -0.17
CA ILE A 32 -15.21 -8.33 -0.40
C ILE A 32 -15.63 -7.47 -1.59
N ASP A 33 -15.99 -6.21 -1.35
CA ASP A 33 -16.01 -5.22 -2.41
C ASP A 33 -14.59 -5.21 -2.98
N SER A 34 -14.41 -5.96 -4.05
CA SER A 34 -13.11 -6.23 -4.65
C SER A 34 -12.49 -4.99 -5.26
N THR A 35 -13.24 -3.88 -5.26
CA THR A 35 -12.83 -2.63 -5.91
C THR A 35 -12.31 -1.63 -4.87
N LEU A 36 -11.09 -1.16 -5.05
CA LEU A 36 -10.53 -0.06 -4.26
C LEU A 36 -11.02 1.27 -4.85
N VAL A 37 -11.74 2.05 -4.05
CA VAL A 37 -12.30 3.34 -4.45
C VAL A 37 -11.32 4.47 -4.14
N PHE A 38 -10.99 5.26 -5.15
CA PHE A 38 -10.17 6.46 -5.01
C PHE A 38 -11.02 7.70 -4.83
N LYS A 39 -10.67 8.56 -3.89
CA LYS A 39 -11.42 9.81 -3.64
C LYS A 39 -11.25 10.84 -4.76
N TYR A 40 -10.10 10.85 -5.42
CA TYR A 40 -9.73 11.89 -6.38
C TYR A 40 -9.26 11.37 -7.73
N ALA A 41 -8.92 10.09 -7.84
CA ALA A 41 -8.43 9.51 -9.08
C ALA A 41 -9.57 8.84 -9.86
N GLU A 42 -10.04 9.49 -10.92
CA GLU A 42 -11.16 9.02 -11.73
C GLU A 42 -10.75 8.04 -12.84
N ASN A 43 -9.50 8.13 -13.32
CA ASN A 43 -9.02 7.34 -14.45
C ASN A 43 -8.26 6.06 -14.03
N ILE A 44 -8.34 5.68 -12.75
CA ILE A 44 -7.73 4.46 -12.23
C ILE A 44 -8.77 3.64 -11.47
N LYS A 45 -8.82 2.35 -11.76
CA LYS A 45 -9.62 1.36 -11.04
C LYS A 45 -8.71 0.24 -10.56
N MET A 46 -8.89 -0.18 -9.31
CA MET A 46 -8.14 -1.30 -8.75
C MET A 46 -9.12 -2.34 -8.24
N GLU A 47 -8.93 -3.57 -8.65
CA GLU A 47 -9.74 -4.73 -8.30
C GLU A 47 -8.85 -5.79 -7.64
N ARG A 48 -9.28 -6.33 -6.50
CA ARG A 48 -8.61 -7.50 -5.90
C ARG A 48 -8.97 -8.74 -6.70
N THR A 49 -7.98 -9.58 -6.94
CA THR A 49 -8.13 -10.89 -7.59
C THR A 49 -7.46 -11.95 -6.73
N ASP A 50 -7.74 -13.22 -6.97
CA ASP A 50 -7.13 -14.33 -6.21
C ASP A 50 -5.60 -14.37 -6.33
N GLY A 51 -5.04 -13.83 -7.42
CA GLY A 51 -3.59 -13.77 -7.66
C GLY A 51 -2.93 -12.44 -7.34
N GLY A 52 -3.67 -11.41 -6.88
CA GLY A 52 -3.11 -10.09 -6.62
C GLY A 52 -4.07 -8.93 -6.83
N ILE A 53 -3.63 -7.88 -7.49
CA ILE A 53 -4.43 -6.68 -7.76
C ILE A 53 -4.36 -6.36 -9.25
N LYS A 54 -5.53 -6.24 -9.88
CA LYS A 54 -5.68 -5.75 -11.24
C LYS A 54 -5.88 -4.24 -11.21
N VAL A 55 -5.03 -3.51 -11.92
CA VAL A 55 -5.09 -2.05 -12.06
C VAL A 55 -5.44 -1.71 -13.50
N ILE A 56 -6.54 -1.00 -13.69
CA ILE A 56 -7.04 -0.59 -15.00
C ILE A 56 -6.90 0.93 -15.09
N LEU A 57 -6.20 1.40 -16.12
CA LEU A 57 -6.09 2.81 -16.44
C LEU A 57 -7.06 3.12 -17.57
N ALA A 58 -8.04 4.00 -17.32
CA ALA A 58 -8.92 4.50 -18.36
C ALA A 58 -8.16 5.46 -19.30
N ASN A 59 -8.55 5.45 -20.57
CA ASN A 59 -7.97 6.37 -21.54
C ASN A 59 -8.57 7.77 -21.35
N PRO A 60 -7.78 8.79 -20.92
CA PRO A 60 -8.32 10.12 -20.66
C PRO A 60 -8.71 10.88 -21.93
N TRP A 61 -8.23 10.43 -23.09
CA TRP A 61 -8.51 11.06 -24.39
C TRP A 61 -9.64 10.37 -25.15
N LYS A 62 -9.97 9.13 -24.80
CA LYS A 62 -11.01 8.34 -25.47
C LYS A 62 -11.92 7.68 -24.45
N LYS A 63 -13.07 8.28 -24.24
CA LYS A 63 -14.04 7.82 -23.24
C LYS A 63 -14.50 6.37 -23.51
N GLY A 64 -14.43 5.55 -22.47
CA GLY A 64 -14.84 4.16 -22.51
C GLY A 64 -13.74 3.19 -22.99
N GLU A 65 -12.59 3.68 -23.41
CA GLU A 65 -11.44 2.83 -23.74
C GLU A 65 -10.50 2.65 -22.55
N THR A 66 -9.85 1.51 -22.47
CA THR A 66 -8.76 1.24 -21.52
C THR A 66 -7.44 1.68 -22.13
N LEU A 67 -6.68 2.49 -21.39
CA LEU A 67 -5.34 2.87 -21.80
C LEU A 67 -4.36 1.71 -21.58
N HIS A 68 -4.38 1.11 -20.38
CA HIS A 68 -3.54 -0.02 -20.04
C HIS A 68 -4.08 -0.78 -18.83
N THR A 69 -3.69 -2.04 -18.70
CA THR A 69 -3.98 -2.87 -17.53
C THR A 69 -2.69 -3.41 -16.94
N TYR A 70 -2.53 -3.30 -15.63
CA TYR A 70 -1.45 -3.94 -14.88
C TYR A 70 -2.02 -5.01 -13.96
N TYR A 71 -1.27 -6.09 -13.80
CA TYR A 71 -1.54 -7.16 -12.84
C TYR A 71 -0.41 -7.17 -11.82
N LEU A 72 -0.69 -6.69 -10.62
CA LEU A 72 0.27 -6.63 -9.52
C LEU A 72 0.20 -7.93 -8.73
N VAL A 73 1.29 -8.69 -8.70
CA VAL A 73 1.36 -10.01 -8.07
C VAL A 73 2.58 -10.12 -7.16
N GLU A 74 2.51 -10.95 -6.14
CA GLU A 74 3.65 -11.17 -5.24
C GLU A 74 4.73 -12.05 -5.88
N ASP A 75 4.31 -13.00 -6.71
CA ASP A 75 5.20 -13.94 -7.38
C ASP A 75 4.76 -14.11 -8.84
N ALA A 76 5.52 -13.49 -9.74
CA ALA A 76 5.20 -13.50 -11.17
C ALA A 76 5.43 -14.87 -11.83
N GLU A 77 6.21 -15.77 -11.20
CA GLU A 77 6.47 -17.10 -11.74
C GLU A 77 5.28 -18.05 -11.51
N LYS A 78 4.43 -17.75 -10.53
CA LYS A 78 3.24 -18.56 -10.18
C LYS A 78 1.97 -18.14 -10.90
N VAL A 79 2.02 -17.03 -11.63
CA VAL A 79 0.84 -16.48 -12.30
C VAL A 79 1.01 -16.56 -13.80
N GLU A 80 0.00 -17.11 -14.48
CA GLU A 80 -0.02 -17.16 -15.94
C GLU A 80 0.00 -15.72 -16.50
N LYS A 81 0.86 -15.51 -17.51
CA LYS A 81 0.98 -14.20 -18.14
C LYS A 81 -0.34 -13.84 -18.84
N PRO A 82 -0.95 -12.70 -18.50
CA PRO A 82 -2.19 -12.30 -19.13
C PRO A 82 -1.99 -11.98 -20.62
N GLU A 83 -2.98 -12.33 -21.43
CA GLU A 83 -2.96 -12.03 -22.88
C GLU A 83 -2.86 -10.52 -23.14
N ASN A 84 -3.54 -9.72 -22.31
CA ASN A 84 -3.58 -8.26 -22.42
C ASN A 84 -3.14 -7.63 -21.11
N GLY A 85 -2.19 -6.70 -21.18
CA GLY A 85 -1.68 -5.95 -20.02
C GLY A 85 -0.25 -6.35 -19.63
N THR A 86 0.18 -5.84 -18.49
CA THR A 86 1.53 -6.05 -17.96
C THR A 86 1.47 -6.69 -16.60
N LEU A 87 2.15 -7.82 -16.44
CA LEU A 87 2.37 -8.47 -15.16
C LEU A 87 3.51 -7.75 -14.43
N VAL A 88 3.28 -7.33 -13.19
CA VAL A 88 4.25 -6.61 -12.37
C VAL A 88 4.37 -7.29 -11.01
N GLN A 89 5.56 -7.75 -10.70
CA GLN A 89 5.85 -8.31 -9.37
C GLN A 89 6.00 -7.20 -8.34
N VAL A 90 5.29 -7.32 -7.22
CA VAL A 90 5.34 -6.38 -6.09
C VAL A 90 5.72 -7.11 -4.80
N PRO A 91 6.40 -6.43 -3.85
CA PRO A 91 6.88 -5.06 -3.95
C PRO A 91 8.02 -4.90 -4.96
N ILE A 92 8.07 -3.76 -5.64
CA ILE A 92 9.17 -3.44 -6.54
C ILE A 92 10.43 -3.24 -5.69
N ARG A 93 11.45 -4.08 -5.91
CA ARG A 93 12.70 -4.05 -5.14
C ARG A 93 13.82 -3.30 -5.85
N ARG A 94 13.71 -3.17 -7.18
CA ARG A 94 14.70 -2.50 -8.03
C ARG A 94 13.98 -1.81 -9.18
N GLY A 95 14.06 -0.49 -9.23
CA GLY A 95 13.48 0.33 -10.28
C GLY A 95 14.47 1.33 -10.86
N VAL A 96 14.30 1.68 -12.14
CA VAL A 96 15.04 2.76 -12.80
C VAL A 96 14.10 3.94 -12.99
N PHE A 97 14.52 5.12 -12.57
CA PHE A 97 13.70 6.32 -12.55
C PHE A 97 14.25 7.38 -13.52
N PHE A 98 13.38 7.90 -14.36
CA PHE A 98 13.76 8.84 -15.41
C PHE A 98 13.61 10.31 -15.00
N THR A 99 12.83 10.59 -13.98
CA THR A 99 12.57 11.97 -13.53
C THR A 99 12.75 12.14 -12.05
N THR A 100 13.17 13.31 -11.61
CA THR A 100 13.28 13.70 -10.21
C THR A 100 11.93 13.60 -9.50
N ALA A 101 10.81 13.92 -10.18
CA ALA A 101 9.48 13.82 -9.61
C ALA A 101 9.15 12.39 -9.18
N HIS A 102 9.45 11.38 -10.00
CA HIS A 102 9.24 9.98 -9.65
C HIS A 102 10.16 9.52 -8.51
N ALA A 103 11.41 9.97 -8.51
CA ALA A 103 12.36 9.67 -7.45
C ALA A 103 11.91 10.28 -6.10
N ASN A 104 11.40 11.51 -6.09
CA ASN A 104 10.82 12.15 -4.90
C ASN A 104 9.59 11.40 -4.38
N LEU A 105 8.74 10.85 -5.25
CA LEU A 105 7.63 10.00 -4.80
C LEU A 105 8.13 8.76 -4.07
N MET A 106 9.22 8.15 -4.52
CA MET A 106 9.85 7.02 -3.82
C MET A 106 10.39 7.44 -2.46
N GLU A 107 10.95 8.64 -2.34
CA GLU A 107 11.41 9.19 -1.07
C GLU A 107 10.23 9.42 -0.11
N MET A 108 9.15 10.06 -0.56
CA MET A 108 7.95 10.28 0.24
C MET A 108 7.31 8.98 0.73
N LEU A 109 7.46 7.90 -0.02
CA LEU A 109 6.99 6.55 0.36
C LEU A 109 7.99 5.79 1.25
N GLY A 110 9.18 6.36 1.54
CA GLY A 110 10.24 5.67 2.28
C GLY A 110 10.87 4.50 1.51
N ALA A 111 10.73 4.51 0.17
CA ALA A 111 11.11 3.41 -0.72
C ALA A 111 12.38 3.69 -1.53
N GLN A 112 13.23 4.60 -1.10
CA GLN A 112 14.48 4.99 -1.81
C GLN A 112 15.39 3.79 -2.10
N LYS A 113 15.39 2.79 -1.20
CA LYS A 113 16.20 1.56 -1.37
C LYS A 113 15.83 0.75 -2.61
N ALA A 114 14.65 0.97 -3.19
CA ALA A 114 14.23 0.35 -4.43
C ALA A 114 14.76 1.08 -5.68
N ILE A 115 15.39 2.24 -5.53
CA ILE A 115 16.02 2.97 -6.65
C ILE A 115 17.34 2.26 -6.99
N ALA A 116 17.34 1.53 -8.10
CA ALA A 116 18.50 0.81 -8.61
C ALA A 116 19.28 1.60 -9.65
N GLY A 117 18.69 2.62 -10.21
CA GLY A 117 19.31 3.49 -11.18
C GLY A 117 18.43 4.69 -11.55
N VAL A 118 19.06 5.70 -12.13
CA VAL A 118 18.41 6.89 -12.65
C VAL A 118 18.90 7.14 -14.06
N ALA A 119 18.06 7.73 -14.90
CA ALA A 119 18.41 7.96 -16.31
C ALA A 119 19.53 9.01 -16.46
N ASP A 120 19.47 10.05 -15.65
CA ASP A 120 20.50 11.12 -15.64
C ASP A 120 20.71 11.61 -14.19
N GLY A 121 21.78 11.16 -13.56
CA GLY A 121 22.12 11.50 -12.17
C GLY A 121 22.40 12.99 -11.95
N LYS A 122 22.75 13.73 -13.00
CA LYS A 122 23.03 15.17 -12.91
C LYS A 122 21.80 15.98 -12.48
N TYR A 123 20.60 15.50 -12.82
CA TYR A 123 19.35 16.18 -12.52
C TYR A 123 18.58 15.54 -11.35
N MET A 124 19.13 14.51 -10.72
CA MET A 124 18.50 13.85 -9.57
C MET A 124 18.97 14.52 -8.27
N LEU A 125 18.07 15.29 -7.67
CA LEU A 125 18.31 16.04 -6.43
C LEU A 125 17.69 15.31 -5.23
N ILE A 126 18.05 14.05 -5.01
CA ILE A 126 17.56 13.20 -3.91
C ILE A 126 18.74 12.64 -3.11
#